data_d0e6f43de6caccc3c39da6ae9ea60156
#
_entry.id   d0e6f43de6caccc3c39da6ae9ea60156
#
_cell.length_a   1.000
_cell.length_b   1.000
_cell.length_c   1.000
_cell.angle_alpha   90.00
_cell.angle_beta   90.00
_cell.angle_gamma   90.00
#
_symmetry.space_group_name_H-M   'P 1'
#
loop_
_entity.id
_entity.type
_entity.pdbx_description
1 polymer ?
#
loop_
_entity_poly.entity_id
_entity_poly.type
_entity_poly.pdbx_seq_one_letter_code
_entity_poly.pdbx_strand_id
1 'polypeptide(L)'
;MSNELPLTSALDEETARAELYGVISELFYSPLRPALLAQLRLAPTEAPQSGAFLEEPWRQLVGVARAMTDAEIASEYDTLFGGIGKPEVYLYGSHYLSGFLNEKPLAQLRQDLMALGLSRDENTMSDTEDHVSYVFEVMRFLVAGEDAAVSNLTQQSTFFAAHIQTWLPALCDSLQAHPKARFFATLAEFTRAFIQVEMQGFDLMA
;
A
#
# COMPACT_ATOMS: atom_id res chain seq x y z
N MET A 1 16.62 -16.73 35.92
CA MET A 1 15.33 -16.60 35.20
C MET A 1 15.48 -15.40 34.29
N SER A 2 15.94 -15.66 33.09
CA SER A 2 16.24 -14.63 32.09
C SER A 2 14.93 -14.19 31.46
N ASN A 3 14.63 -12.91 31.60
CA ASN A 3 13.45 -12.28 30.99
C ASN A 3 13.86 -11.73 29.61
N GLU A 4 13.99 -12.62 28.66
CA GLU A 4 14.19 -12.23 27.26
C GLU A 4 12.86 -12.31 26.54
N LEU A 5 12.09 -11.21 26.40
CA LEU A 5 10.92 -11.21 25.55
C LEU A 5 10.13 -9.86 25.42
N PRO A 6 10.72 -8.70 25.11
CA PRO A 6 9.90 -7.79 24.30
C PRO A 6 10.50 -7.41 22.94
N LEU A 7 11.81 -7.53 22.74
CA LEU A 7 12.45 -7.01 21.53
C LEU A 7 12.17 -7.85 20.27
N THR A 8 12.12 -9.17 20.38
CA THR A 8 11.83 -10.06 19.24
C THR A 8 10.40 -9.91 18.70
N SER A 9 9.42 -9.72 19.58
CA SER A 9 8.03 -9.57 19.17
C SER A 9 7.78 -8.24 18.43
N ALA A 10 8.41 -7.15 18.87
CA ALA A 10 8.29 -5.85 18.21
C ALA A 10 8.99 -5.81 16.85
N LEU A 11 10.17 -6.44 16.74
CA LEU A 11 10.88 -6.56 15.46
C LEU A 11 10.11 -7.43 14.46
N ASP A 12 9.46 -8.49 14.90
CA ASP A 12 8.60 -9.32 14.05
C ASP A 12 7.38 -8.54 13.56
N GLU A 13 6.79 -7.69 14.40
CA GLU A 13 5.64 -6.86 14.03
C GLU A 13 6.02 -5.77 13.02
N GLU A 14 7.11 -5.05 13.22
CA GLU A 14 7.61 -4.05 12.27
C GLU A 14 8.00 -4.67 10.93
N THR A 15 8.64 -5.83 10.95
CA THR A 15 8.96 -6.58 9.74
C THR A 15 7.68 -6.96 8.99
N ALA A 16 6.67 -7.49 9.68
CA ALA A 16 5.39 -7.85 9.07
C ALA A 16 4.66 -6.62 8.50
N ARG A 17 4.69 -5.47 9.19
CA ARG A 17 4.13 -4.21 8.69
C ARG A 17 4.85 -3.77 7.41
N ALA A 18 6.18 -3.78 7.39
CA ALA A 18 6.98 -3.41 6.23
C ALA A 18 6.71 -4.33 5.04
N GLU A 19 6.58 -5.65 5.27
CA GLU A 19 6.21 -6.60 4.21
C GLU A 19 4.83 -6.32 3.64
N LEU A 20 3.83 -5.99 4.45
CA LEU A 20 2.49 -5.64 3.98
C LEU A 20 2.49 -4.35 3.14
N TYR A 21 3.24 -3.32 3.55
CA TYR A 21 3.44 -2.13 2.73
C TYR A 21 4.06 -2.49 1.37
N GLY A 22 5.08 -3.34 1.35
CA GLY A 22 5.74 -3.80 0.12
C GLY A 22 4.80 -4.59 -0.80
N VAL A 23 4.05 -5.52 -0.24
CA VAL A 23 3.08 -6.33 -1.01
C VAL A 23 2.00 -5.45 -1.65
N ILE A 24 1.41 -4.51 -0.91
CA ILE A 24 0.40 -3.58 -1.45
C ILE A 24 1.03 -2.69 -2.52
N SER A 25 2.21 -2.14 -2.28
CA SER A 25 2.97 -1.35 -3.27
C SER A 25 3.12 -2.10 -4.58
N GLU A 26 3.61 -3.33 -4.54
CA GLU A 26 3.86 -4.14 -5.73
C GLU A 26 2.58 -4.57 -6.44
N LEU A 27 1.49 -4.84 -5.71
CA LEU A 27 0.20 -5.22 -6.31
C LEU A 27 -0.51 -4.06 -7.03
N PHE A 28 -0.23 -2.82 -6.66
CA PHE A 28 -0.70 -1.64 -7.40
C PHE A 28 0.26 -1.18 -8.51
N TYR A 29 1.47 -1.74 -8.60
CA TYR A 29 2.44 -1.35 -9.60
C TYR A 29 2.31 -2.19 -10.88
N SER A 30 2.46 -1.56 -12.04
CA SER A 30 2.41 -2.24 -13.34
C SER A 30 3.83 -2.53 -13.89
N PRO A 31 3.98 -3.59 -14.66
CA PRO A 31 3.08 -4.74 -14.79
C PRO A 31 3.16 -5.66 -13.57
N LEU A 32 2.04 -6.26 -13.23
CA LEU A 32 2.01 -7.26 -12.14
C LEU A 32 2.95 -8.43 -12.46
N ARG A 33 3.88 -8.68 -11.57
CA ARG A 33 4.87 -9.73 -11.75
C ARG A 33 4.24 -11.12 -11.52
N PRO A 34 4.35 -12.08 -12.48
CA PRO A 34 3.80 -13.43 -12.30
C PRO A 34 4.32 -14.13 -11.03
N ALA A 35 5.58 -13.87 -10.66
CA ALA A 35 6.17 -14.42 -9.44
C ALA A 35 5.46 -13.94 -8.17
N LEU A 36 5.05 -12.66 -8.11
CA LEU A 36 4.30 -12.10 -7.00
C LEU A 36 2.90 -12.74 -6.89
N LEU A 37 2.19 -12.88 -8.03
CA LEU A 37 0.88 -13.55 -8.05
C LEU A 37 0.99 -15.03 -7.65
N ALA A 38 2.05 -15.72 -8.06
CA ALA A 38 2.31 -17.09 -7.63
C ALA A 38 2.54 -17.17 -6.12
N GLN A 39 3.32 -16.27 -5.55
CA GLN A 39 3.54 -16.19 -4.09
C GLN A 39 2.24 -15.89 -3.34
N LEU A 40 1.44 -14.91 -3.83
CA LEU A 40 0.15 -14.57 -3.24
C LEU A 40 -0.80 -15.78 -3.21
N ARG A 41 -0.85 -16.57 -4.29
CA ARG A 41 -1.68 -17.79 -4.36
C ARG A 41 -1.24 -18.88 -3.38
N LEU A 42 0.06 -18.95 -3.06
CA LEU A 42 0.61 -19.91 -2.10
C LEU A 42 0.53 -19.42 -0.65
N ALA A 43 0.22 -18.15 -0.44
CA ALA A 43 0.20 -17.56 0.90
C ALA A 43 -0.82 -18.26 1.81
N PRO A 44 -0.48 -18.47 3.10
CA PRO A 44 -1.42 -18.99 4.09
C PRO A 44 -2.58 -18.02 4.28
N THR A 45 -3.77 -18.57 4.52
CA THR A 45 -5.01 -17.79 4.72
C THR A 45 -5.53 -17.89 6.15
N GLU A 46 -4.85 -18.65 7.00
CA GLU A 46 -5.18 -18.79 8.41
C GLU A 46 -4.15 -17.98 9.22
N ALA A 47 -4.63 -17.07 10.05
CA ALA A 47 -3.76 -16.34 10.96
C ALA A 47 -3.29 -17.26 12.09
N PRO A 48 -2.07 -17.04 12.65
CA PRO A 48 -1.58 -17.78 13.83
C PRO A 48 -2.50 -17.64 15.04
N GLN A 49 -3.23 -16.52 15.11
CA GLN A 49 -4.29 -16.26 16.07
C GLN A 49 -5.58 -15.95 15.31
N SER A 50 -6.61 -16.77 15.49
CA SER A 50 -7.90 -16.56 14.83
C SER A 50 -8.55 -15.25 15.28
N GLY A 51 -9.19 -14.54 14.33
CA GLY A 51 -9.88 -13.28 14.59
C GLY A 51 -8.98 -12.04 14.46
N ALA A 52 -7.78 -12.17 13.87
CA ALA A 52 -6.96 -11.03 13.50
C ALA A 52 -7.71 -10.14 12.48
N PHE A 53 -7.65 -8.82 12.68
CA PHE A 53 -8.43 -7.82 11.92
C PHE A 53 -8.22 -7.92 10.40
N LEU A 54 -7.03 -8.33 9.93
CA LEU A 54 -6.69 -8.50 8.52
C LEU A 54 -6.98 -9.89 7.96
N GLU A 55 -7.37 -10.87 8.79
CA GLU A 55 -7.50 -12.27 8.37
C GLU A 55 -8.53 -12.45 7.25
N GLU A 56 -9.73 -11.89 7.41
CA GLU A 56 -10.80 -12.04 6.42
C GLU A 56 -10.49 -11.29 5.11
N PRO A 57 -10.08 -10.01 5.11
CA PRO A 57 -9.68 -9.31 3.88
C PRO A 57 -8.52 -10.00 3.16
N TRP A 58 -7.54 -10.54 3.89
CA TRP A 58 -6.42 -11.29 3.32
C TRP A 58 -6.89 -12.60 2.67
N ARG A 59 -7.74 -13.36 3.35
CA ARG A 59 -8.32 -14.60 2.83
C ARG A 59 -9.08 -14.36 1.53
N GLN A 60 -9.84 -13.28 1.46
CA GLN A 60 -10.59 -12.90 0.25
C GLN A 60 -9.63 -12.53 -0.89
N LEU A 61 -8.59 -11.74 -0.64
CA LEU A 61 -7.59 -11.36 -1.64
C LEU A 61 -6.88 -12.59 -2.21
N VAL A 62 -6.39 -13.47 -1.35
CA VAL A 62 -5.76 -14.74 -1.77
C VAL A 62 -6.75 -15.63 -2.51
N GLY A 63 -8.00 -15.69 -2.06
CA GLY A 63 -9.08 -16.45 -2.72
C GLY A 63 -9.36 -15.97 -4.14
N VAL A 64 -9.45 -14.66 -4.34
CA VAL A 64 -9.64 -14.07 -5.69
C VAL A 64 -8.41 -14.30 -6.56
N ALA A 65 -7.19 -14.14 -6.02
CA ALA A 65 -5.96 -14.43 -6.74
C ALA A 65 -5.88 -15.89 -7.22
N ARG A 66 -6.37 -16.84 -6.42
CA ARG A 66 -6.46 -18.27 -6.79
C ARG A 66 -7.52 -18.54 -7.85
N ALA A 67 -8.59 -17.76 -7.87
CA ALA A 67 -9.72 -17.92 -8.79
C ALA A 67 -9.56 -17.22 -10.14
N MET A 68 -8.51 -16.43 -10.31
CA MET A 68 -8.21 -15.68 -11.54
C MET A 68 -6.85 -16.07 -12.10
N THR A 69 -6.75 -16.08 -13.43
CA THR A 69 -5.47 -16.25 -14.15
C THR A 69 -4.68 -14.94 -14.16
N ASP A 70 -3.37 -15.02 -14.41
CA ASP A 70 -2.51 -13.84 -14.56
C ASP A 70 -3.01 -12.93 -15.69
N ALA A 71 -3.49 -13.53 -16.79
CA ALA A 71 -4.02 -12.78 -17.92
C ALA A 71 -5.31 -12.01 -17.58
N GLU A 72 -6.21 -12.60 -16.76
CA GLU A 72 -7.43 -11.92 -16.31
C GLU A 72 -7.10 -10.75 -15.40
N ILE A 73 -6.16 -10.92 -14.46
CA ILE A 73 -5.74 -9.85 -13.56
C ILE A 73 -5.02 -8.72 -14.33
N ALA A 74 -4.15 -9.07 -15.29
CA ALA A 74 -3.50 -8.09 -16.15
C ALA A 74 -4.50 -7.31 -17.02
N SER A 75 -5.49 -8.00 -17.59
CA SER A 75 -6.57 -7.37 -18.36
C SER A 75 -7.44 -6.44 -17.51
N GLU A 76 -7.70 -6.82 -16.25
CA GLU A 76 -8.40 -5.95 -15.30
C GLU A 76 -7.55 -4.70 -14.99
N TYR A 77 -6.24 -4.86 -14.76
CA TYR A 77 -5.31 -3.74 -14.57
C TYR A 77 -5.37 -2.75 -15.74
N ASP A 78 -5.20 -3.26 -16.96
CA ASP A 78 -5.22 -2.43 -18.18
C ASP A 78 -6.57 -1.72 -18.37
N THR A 79 -7.66 -2.37 -17.99
CA THR A 79 -9.00 -1.79 -18.08
C THR A 79 -9.21 -0.66 -17.08
N LEU A 80 -8.74 -0.81 -15.85
CA LEU A 80 -8.97 0.15 -14.78
C LEU A 80 -7.99 1.33 -14.83
N PHE A 81 -6.72 1.03 -15.03
CA PHE A 81 -5.62 1.98 -14.84
C PHE A 81 -4.89 2.35 -16.12
N GLY A 82 -5.02 1.53 -17.17
CA GLY A 82 -4.39 1.71 -18.47
C GLY A 82 -5.28 2.39 -19.50
N GLY A 83 -4.95 2.15 -20.75
CA GLY A 83 -5.75 2.57 -21.91
C GLY A 83 -5.26 3.83 -22.60
N ILE A 84 -5.84 4.08 -23.80
CA ILE A 84 -5.57 5.30 -24.57
C ILE A 84 -6.52 6.39 -24.07
N GLY A 85 -6.01 7.35 -23.31
CA GLY A 85 -6.77 8.47 -22.80
C GLY A 85 -6.81 8.52 -21.27
N LYS A 86 -8.00 8.73 -20.68
CA LYS A 86 -8.16 8.78 -19.23
C LYS A 86 -8.38 7.37 -18.66
N PRO A 87 -7.66 6.98 -17.60
CA PRO A 87 -7.95 5.74 -16.89
C PRO A 87 -9.35 5.78 -16.27
N GLU A 88 -9.96 4.60 -16.06
CA GLU A 88 -11.26 4.51 -15.38
C GLU A 88 -11.12 4.81 -13.86
N VAL A 89 -9.95 4.45 -13.28
CA VAL A 89 -9.56 4.76 -11.89
C VAL A 89 -8.14 5.31 -11.87
N TYR A 90 -7.90 6.39 -11.13
CA TYR A 90 -6.58 7.00 -10.98
C TYR A 90 -5.86 6.42 -9.76
N LEU A 91 -4.55 6.18 -9.88
CA LEU A 91 -3.70 5.67 -8.80
C LEU A 91 -2.85 6.76 -8.12
N TYR A 92 -3.22 8.02 -8.27
CA TYR A 92 -2.43 9.18 -7.84
C TYR A 92 -3.14 10.03 -6.80
N GLY A 93 -2.45 10.34 -5.70
CA GLY A 93 -3.00 11.13 -4.60
C GLY A 93 -3.46 12.52 -5.02
N SER A 94 -2.73 13.21 -5.91
CA SER A 94 -3.11 14.53 -6.41
C SER A 94 -4.49 14.55 -7.07
N HIS A 95 -4.89 13.47 -7.77
CA HIS A 95 -6.22 13.35 -8.35
C HIS A 95 -7.33 13.43 -7.29
N TYR A 96 -7.20 12.67 -6.21
CA TYR A 96 -8.22 12.60 -5.16
C TYR A 96 -8.25 13.85 -4.28
N LEU A 97 -7.11 14.51 -4.10
CA LEU A 97 -6.98 15.68 -3.24
C LEU A 97 -7.33 17.01 -3.94
N SER A 98 -7.09 17.11 -5.26
CA SER A 98 -7.30 18.36 -6.02
C SER A 98 -8.19 18.21 -7.25
N GLY A 99 -8.53 16.99 -7.65
CA GLY A 99 -9.28 16.68 -8.87
C GLY A 99 -8.42 16.65 -10.14
N PHE A 100 -7.12 16.94 -10.03
CA PHE A 100 -6.19 16.99 -11.17
C PHE A 100 -4.87 16.32 -10.83
N LEU A 101 -4.17 15.82 -11.84
CA LEU A 101 -2.80 15.28 -11.69
C LEU A 101 -1.78 16.42 -11.63
N ASN A 102 -0.63 16.15 -11.01
CA ASN A 102 0.55 17.04 -10.96
C ASN A 102 0.29 18.41 -10.31
N GLU A 103 -0.62 18.47 -9.36
CA GLU A 103 -1.02 19.70 -8.67
C GLU A 103 -0.30 19.87 -7.31
N LYS A 104 -0.74 20.86 -6.53
CA LYS A 104 -0.15 21.21 -5.21
C LYS A 104 0.11 20.02 -4.28
N PRO A 105 -0.75 18.98 -4.17
CA PRO A 105 -0.48 17.84 -3.31
C PRO A 105 0.83 17.11 -3.67
N LEU A 106 1.14 16.96 -4.97
CA LEU A 106 2.41 16.38 -5.41
C LEU A 106 3.61 17.26 -5.05
N ALA A 107 3.48 18.59 -5.17
CA ALA A 107 4.55 19.51 -4.78
C ALA A 107 4.83 19.45 -3.27
N GLN A 108 3.79 19.30 -2.44
CA GLN A 108 3.95 19.11 -1.00
C GLN A 108 4.64 17.77 -0.69
N LEU A 109 4.19 16.68 -1.31
CA LEU A 109 4.83 15.37 -1.14
C LEU A 109 6.33 15.42 -1.47
N ARG A 110 6.72 16.09 -2.56
CA ARG A 110 8.14 16.27 -2.95
C ARG A 110 8.95 17.02 -1.91
N GLN A 111 8.37 18.04 -1.28
CA GLN A 111 9.04 18.77 -0.20
C GLN A 111 9.25 17.87 1.02
N ASP A 112 8.25 17.07 1.39
CA ASP A 112 8.32 16.18 2.53
C ASP A 112 9.29 15.01 2.28
N LEU A 113 9.31 14.45 1.06
CA LEU A 113 10.33 13.47 0.65
C LEU A 113 11.75 14.05 0.73
N MET A 114 11.95 15.27 0.26
CA MET A 114 13.25 15.93 0.34
C MET A 114 13.67 16.15 1.80
N ALA A 115 12.77 16.49 2.70
CA ALA A 115 13.04 16.60 4.13
C ALA A 115 13.46 15.27 4.78
N LEU A 116 12.98 14.14 4.24
CA LEU A 116 13.37 12.79 4.62
C LEU A 116 14.68 12.32 3.94
N GLY A 117 15.29 13.15 3.09
CA GLY A 117 16.45 12.77 2.28
C GLY A 117 16.15 11.83 1.13
N LEU A 118 14.87 11.71 0.75
CA LEU A 118 14.39 10.83 -0.33
C LEU A 118 14.15 11.61 -1.62
N SER A 119 14.42 10.96 -2.73
CA SER A 119 14.11 11.50 -4.06
C SER A 119 13.72 10.37 -5.01
N ARG A 120 12.90 10.69 -6.01
CA ARG A 120 12.57 9.77 -7.08
C ARG A 120 13.80 9.42 -7.91
N ASP A 121 14.03 8.16 -8.19
CA ASP A 121 14.96 7.73 -9.22
C ASP A 121 14.25 7.74 -10.59
N GLU A 122 14.54 8.76 -11.40
CA GLU A 122 13.92 8.94 -12.72
C GLU A 122 14.27 7.84 -13.72
N ASN A 123 15.32 7.03 -13.46
CA ASN A 123 15.71 5.93 -14.34
C ASN A 123 14.87 4.67 -14.11
N THR A 124 14.30 4.51 -12.90
CA THR A 124 13.56 3.30 -12.51
C THR A 124 12.07 3.56 -12.28
N MET A 125 11.69 4.81 -11.99
CA MET A 125 10.31 5.22 -11.66
C MET A 125 9.72 6.04 -12.81
N SER A 126 8.75 5.47 -13.55
CA SER A 126 8.08 6.13 -14.67
C SER A 126 6.99 7.12 -14.22
N ASP A 127 6.38 6.86 -13.06
CA ASP A 127 5.24 7.61 -12.55
C ASP A 127 5.66 8.69 -11.55
N THR A 128 4.75 9.59 -11.19
CA THR A 128 4.99 10.63 -10.19
C THR A 128 4.97 10.06 -8.77
N GLU A 129 5.61 10.75 -7.84
CA GLU A 129 5.84 10.31 -6.47
C GLU A 129 4.55 10.05 -5.67
N ASP A 130 3.43 10.64 -6.08
CA ASP A 130 2.09 10.46 -5.48
C ASP A 130 1.32 9.24 -6.01
N HIS A 131 1.96 8.39 -6.82
CA HIS A 131 1.41 7.09 -7.17
C HIS A 131 1.30 6.20 -5.93
N VAL A 132 0.19 5.48 -5.79
CA VAL A 132 -0.10 4.65 -4.60
C VAL A 132 1.06 3.72 -4.24
N SER A 133 1.67 3.06 -5.22
CA SER A 133 2.82 2.17 -4.98
C SER A 133 3.99 2.89 -4.33
N TYR A 134 4.30 4.11 -4.75
CA TYR A 134 5.46 4.83 -4.24
C TYR A 134 5.23 5.36 -2.82
N VAL A 135 4.06 5.85 -2.49
CA VAL A 135 3.77 6.28 -1.11
C VAL A 135 3.77 5.09 -0.13
N PHE A 136 3.36 3.90 -0.60
CA PHE A 136 3.49 2.67 0.19
C PHE A 136 4.95 2.22 0.33
N GLU A 137 5.76 2.37 -0.71
CA GLU A 137 7.20 2.05 -0.65
C GLU A 137 7.95 3.00 0.29
N VAL A 138 7.58 4.29 0.33
CA VAL A 138 8.11 5.22 1.33
C VAL A 138 7.76 4.78 2.75
N MET A 139 6.51 4.36 3.00
CA MET A 139 6.14 3.81 4.31
C MET A 139 6.94 2.54 4.65
N ARG A 140 7.10 1.63 3.69
CA ARG A 140 7.94 0.45 3.88
C ARG A 140 9.36 0.83 4.30
N PHE A 141 9.95 1.83 3.64
CA PHE A 141 11.26 2.36 3.99
C PHE A 141 11.28 2.97 5.40
N LEU A 142 10.27 3.76 5.77
CA LEU A 142 10.20 4.39 7.09
C LEU A 142 9.99 3.36 8.22
N VAL A 143 9.37 2.22 7.94
CA VAL A 143 9.17 1.13 8.91
C VAL A 143 10.41 0.26 9.03
N ALA A 144 11.02 -0.15 7.90
CA ALA A 144 12.12 -1.11 7.86
C ALA A 144 13.52 -0.47 7.90
N GLY A 145 13.64 0.86 7.81
CA GLY A 145 14.93 1.55 7.72
C GLY A 145 15.73 1.49 9.03
N GLU A 146 17.04 1.39 8.90
CA GLU A 146 17.96 1.28 10.03
C GLU A 146 18.33 2.65 10.65
N ASP A 147 18.13 3.75 9.92
CA ASP A 147 18.44 5.10 10.41
C ASP A 147 17.30 5.66 11.26
N ALA A 148 17.42 5.57 12.57
CA ALA A 148 16.44 6.08 13.52
C ALA A 148 16.16 7.60 13.42
N ALA A 149 17.01 8.37 12.76
CA ALA A 149 16.76 9.79 12.50
C ALA A 149 15.64 9.99 11.47
N VAL A 150 15.50 9.05 10.55
CA VAL A 150 14.48 9.06 9.48
C VAL A 150 13.41 8.01 9.72
N SER A 151 13.81 6.78 10.03
CA SER A 151 12.94 5.62 10.23
C SER A 151 12.49 5.53 11.70
N ASN A 152 11.52 6.34 12.08
CA ASN A 152 10.97 6.38 13.43
C ASN A 152 9.45 6.61 13.40
N LEU A 153 8.77 6.29 14.50
CA LEU A 153 7.31 6.36 14.60
C LEU A 153 6.74 7.76 14.32
N THR A 154 7.44 8.83 14.70
CA THR A 154 7.00 10.21 14.43
C THR A 154 6.98 10.50 12.93
N GLN A 155 8.03 10.11 12.22
CA GLN A 155 8.10 10.27 10.77
C GLN A 155 7.08 9.39 10.05
N GLN A 156 6.92 8.14 10.50
CA GLN A 156 5.88 7.23 9.97
C GLN A 156 4.49 7.83 10.12
N SER A 157 4.11 8.26 11.33
CA SER A 157 2.79 8.86 11.61
C SER A 157 2.57 10.15 10.81
N THR A 158 3.57 11.02 10.74
CA THR A 158 3.49 12.29 9.99
C THR A 158 3.29 12.03 8.49
N PHE A 159 4.11 11.17 7.89
CA PHE A 159 4.01 10.84 6.47
C PHE A 159 2.68 10.14 6.14
N PHE A 160 2.29 9.16 6.96
CA PHE A 160 1.05 8.43 6.79
C PHE A 160 -0.18 9.36 6.83
N ALA A 161 -0.26 10.23 7.85
CA ALA A 161 -1.36 11.16 7.99
C ALA A 161 -1.45 12.15 6.82
N ALA A 162 -0.32 12.64 6.33
CA ALA A 162 -0.29 13.63 5.25
C ALA A 162 -0.55 13.01 3.86
N HIS A 163 0.04 11.83 3.57
CA HIS A 163 0.18 11.34 2.20
C HIS A 163 -0.54 10.01 1.91
N ILE A 164 -1.17 9.38 2.92
CA ILE A 164 -1.94 8.14 2.75
C ILE A 164 -3.37 8.33 3.25
N GLN A 165 -3.54 8.65 4.52
CA GLN A 165 -4.84 8.73 5.19
C GLN A 165 -5.82 9.69 4.50
N THR A 166 -5.31 10.76 3.91
CA THR A 166 -6.12 11.85 3.33
C THR A 166 -6.86 11.48 2.05
N TRP A 167 -6.38 10.50 1.28
CA TRP A 167 -6.94 10.22 -0.05
C TRP A 167 -7.13 8.73 -0.36
N LEU A 168 -6.35 7.85 0.26
CA LEU A 168 -6.41 6.43 -0.05
C LEU A 168 -7.80 5.79 0.19
N PRO A 169 -8.60 6.20 1.19
CA PRO A 169 -9.98 5.75 1.32
C PRO A 169 -10.84 6.01 0.07
N ALA A 170 -10.65 7.15 -0.59
CA ALA A 170 -11.40 7.49 -1.81
C ALA A 170 -10.96 6.64 -3.03
N LEU A 171 -9.67 6.29 -3.14
CA LEU A 171 -9.20 5.30 -4.12
C LEU A 171 -9.87 3.94 -3.87
N CYS A 172 -9.88 3.47 -2.60
CA CYS A 172 -10.53 2.21 -2.25
C CYS A 172 -12.02 2.23 -2.58
N ASP A 173 -12.74 3.33 -2.30
CA ASP A 173 -14.16 3.49 -2.66
C ASP A 173 -14.37 3.39 -4.18
N SER A 174 -13.50 4.06 -4.95
CA SER A 174 -13.56 4.05 -6.42
C SER A 174 -13.41 2.64 -6.98
N LEU A 175 -12.47 1.85 -6.44
CA LEU A 175 -12.24 0.47 -6.86
C LEU A 175 -13.36 -0.48 -6.43
N GLN A 176 -13.83 -0.37 -5.19
CA GLN A 176 -14.91 -1.21 -4.67
C GLN A 176 -16.25 -0.96 -5.39
N ALA A 177 -16.52 0.28 -5.82
CA ALA A 177 -17.72 0.62 -6.57
C ALA A 177 -17.62 0.30 -8.07
N HIS A 178 -16.44 -0.03 -8.58
CA HIS A 178 -16.23 -0.16 -10.02
C HIS A 178 -16.72 -1.52 -10.55
N PRO A 179 -17.64 -1.55 -11.55
CA PRO A 179 -18.31 -2.79 -11.97
C PRO A 179 -17.38 -3.81 -12.65
N LYS A 180 -16.21 -3.39 -13.12
CA LYS A 180 -15.21 -4.25 -13.76
C LYS A 180 -14.08 -4.66 -12.81
N ALA A 181 -14.02 -4.11 -11.60
CA ALA A 181 -13.02 -4.47 -10.61
C ALA A 181 -13.45 -5.73 -9.86
N ARG A 182 -12.57 -6.71 -9.84
CA ARG A 182 -12.73 -7.95 -9.09
C ARG A 182 -11.51 -8.20 -8.20
N PHE A 183 -10.33 -8.38 -8.80
CA PHE A 183 -9.08 -8.49 -8.05
C PHE A 183 -8.75 -7.17 -7.33
N PHE A 184 -8.80 -6.05 -8.06
CA PHE A 184 -8.47 -4.74 -7.49
C PHE A 184 -9.52 -4.21 -6.52
N ALA A 185 -10.79 -4.62 -6.63
CA ALA A 185 -11.80 -4.33 -5.60
C ALA A 185 -11.45 -5.03 -4.28
N THR A 186 -11.03 -6.31 -4.35
CA THR A 186 -10.63 -7.07 -3.17
C THR A 186 -9.29 -6.60 -2.60
N LEU A 187 -8.34 -6.20 -3.47
CA LEU A 187 -7.10 -5.54 -3.03
C LEU A 187 -7.40 -4.22 -2.31
N ALA A 188 -8.35 -3.43 -2.81
CA ALA A 188 -8.78 -2.18 -2.16
C ALA A 188 -9.42 -2.44 -0.78
N GLU A 189 -10.19 -3.51 -0.63
CA GLU A 189 -10.76 -3.92 0.67
C GLU A 189 -9.64 -4.29 1.67
N PHE A 190 -8.68 -5.10 1.25
CA PHE A 190 -7.52 -5.45 2.07
C PHE A 190 -6.69 -4.20 2.43
N THR A 191 -6.41 -3.34 1.45
CA THR A 191 -5.69 -2.08 1.66
C THR A 191 -6.41 -1.18 2.67
N ARG A 192 -7.73 -1.02 2.55
CA ARG A 192 -8.55 -0.26 3.50
C ARG A 192 -8.45 -0.81 4.92
N ALA A 193 -8.58 -2.13 5.07
CA ALA A 193 -8.45 -2.76 6.38
C ALA A 193 -7.05 -2.53 6.98
N PHE A 194 -6.00 -2.66 6.17
CA PHE A 194 -4.63 -2.41 6.60
C PHE A 194 -4.41 -0.97 7.07
N ILE A 195 -4.82 0.03 6.28
CA ILE A 195 -4.66 1.44 6.71
C ILE A 195 -5.49 1.79 7.95
N GLN A 196 -6.62 1.12 8.19
CA GLN A 196 -7.40 1.30 9.42
C GLN A 196 -6.65 0.76 10.65
N VAL A 197 -5.93 -0.36 10.53
CA VAL A 197 -5.06 -0.87 11.58
C VAL A 197 -3.91 0.11 11.86
N GLU A 198 -3.26 0.62 10.81
CA GLU A 198 -2.19 1.60 10.95
C GLU A 198 -2.67 2.90 11.63
N MET A 199 -3.83 3.42 11.22
CA MET A 199 -4.43 4.59 11.86
C MET A 199 -4.65 4.37 13.37
N GLN A 200 -5.24 3.24 13.74
CA GLN A 200 -5.46 2.90 15.15
C GLN A 200 -4.13 2.77 15.92
N GLY A 201 -3.12 2.16 15.29
CA GLY A 201 -1.78 2.06 15.85
C GLY A 201 -1.16 3.43 16.13
N PHE A 202 -1.22 4.35 15.18
CA PHE A 202 -0.70 5.72 15.36
C PHE A 202 -1.50 6.52 16.39
N ASP A 203 -2.83 6.38 16.43
CA ASP A 203 -3.68 7.08 17.41
C ASP A 203 -3.41 6.63 18.86
N LEU A 204 -3.03 5.36 19.07
CA LEU A 204 -2.70 4.84 20.40
C LEU A 204 -1.33 5.32 20.92
N MET A 205 -0.48 5.85 20.04
CA MET A 205 0.87 6.31 20.35
C MET A 205 0.97 7.84 20.43
N ALA A 206 -0.08 8.58 20.12
CA ALA A 206 -0.16 10.04 20.17
C ALA A 206 -0.59 10.53 21.56
#